data_2adeed315ae1e04813ad2d4213f9c2be
#
_entry.id   2adeed315ae1e04813ad2d4213f9c2be
#
_cell.length_a   1.000
_cell.length_b   1.000
_cell.length_c   1.000
_cell.angle_alpha   90.00
_cell.angle_beta   90.00
_cell.angle_gamma   90.00
#
_symmetry.space_group_name_H-M   'P 1'
#
loop_
_entity.id
_entity.type
_entity.pdbx_description
1 polymer ?
#
loop_
_entity_poly.entity_id
_entity_poly.type
_entity_poly.pdbx_seq_one_letter_code
_entity_poly.pdbx_strand_id
1 'polypeptide(L)'
;YGAEKQKDYYLPKLANGTFIPCFGLTGPNNGSDATGNIDKGTIVLDQNGNRVIRVSINKRYITLAPVANLMGIAFNLEDPDGLLTLGEPGVTVALIERNTCGLIQDTHHNPLNVGFPNGTLKGDLTIPVENIIGGESNAGNGWKMLMECLSAGRGVSLPATANASSKVASYGIYHYIQIREQFKMPL
;
A
#
# COMPACT_ATOMS: atom_id res chain seq x y z
N TYR A 1 14.16 2.13 -6.86
CA TYR A 1 13.52 1.55 -8.06
C TYR A 1 12.94 2.60 -9.03
N GLY A 2 12.55 3.79 -8.55
CA GLY A 2 11.99 4.82 -9.41
C GLY A 2 12.92 5.21 -10.57
N ALA A 3 12.35 5.48 -11.75
CA ALA A 3 13.08 6.06 -12.88
C ALA A 3 13.59 7.47 -12.49
N GLU A 4 14.65 7.96 -13.10
CA GLU A 4 15.24 9.26 -12.75
C GLU A 4 14.21 10.40 -12.79
N LYS A 5 13.38 10.46 -13.83
CA LYS A 5 12.28 11.45 -13.92
C LYS A 5 11.30 11.36 -12.73
N GLN A 6 10.99 10.15 -12.27
CA GLN A 6 10.13 9.96 -11.09
C GLN A 6 10.84 10.41 -9.82
N LYS A 7 12.12 10.10 -9.64
CA LYS A 7 12.91 10.53 -8.50
C LYS A 7 13.01 12.05 -8.44
N ASP A 8 13.36 12.70 -9.55
CA ASP A 8 13.49 14.16 -9.64
C ASP A 8 12.18 14.87 -9.34
N TYR A 9 11.05 14.30 -9.73
CA TYR A 9 9.75 14.88 -9.51
C TYR A 9 9.19 14.63 -8.10
N TYR A 10 9.27 13.38 -7.62
CA TYR A 10 8.62 12.99 -6.36
C TYR A 10 9.48 13.18 -5.12
N LEU A 11 10.79 12.86 -5.15
CA LEU A 11 11.62 12.88 -3.95
C LEU A 11 11.72 14.26 -3.27
N PRO A 12 11.90 15.39 -3.98
CA PRO A 12 11.91 16.69 -3.33
C PRO A 12 10.59 17.04 -2.65
N LYS A 13 9.47 16.63 -3.25
CA LYS A 13 8.12 16.89 -2.72
C LYS A 13 7.79 16.00 -1.52
N LEU A 14 8.31 14.79 -1.49
CA LEU A 14 8.23 13.90 -0.33
C LEU A 14 9.10 14.42 0.81
N ALA A 15 10.31 14.88 0.50
CA ALA A 15 11.25 15.38 1.51
C ALA A 15 10.77 16.66 2.21
N ASN A 16 10.10 17.56 1.49
CA ASN A 16 9.56 18.81 2.06
C ASN A 16 8.12 18.70 2.58
N GLY A 17 7.50 17.49 2.48
CA GLY A 17 6.14 17.25 2.96
C GLY A 17 5.02 17.76 2.03
N THR A 18 5.33 18.27 0.85
CA THR A 18 4.31 18.64 -0.15
C THR A 18 3.50 17.41 -0.58
N PHE A 19 4.16 16.27 -0.73
CA PHE A 19 3.51 14.99 -0.96
C PHE A 19 3.50 14.15 0.32
N ILE A 20 2.31 13.69 0.69
CA ILE A 20 2.08 12.71 1.74
C ILE A 20 1.79 11.39 1.04
N PRO A 21 2.66 10.37 1.16
CA PRO A 21 2.46 9.13 0.44
C PRO A 21 1.59 8.14 1.22
N CYS A 22 0.91 7.25 0.50
CA CYS A 22 0.40 6.01 1.05
C CYS A 22 0.67 4.85 0.08
N PHE A 23 0.47 3.62 0.59
CA PHE A 23 0.71 2.41 -0.19
C PHE A 23 -0.48 1.47 -0.13
N GLY A 24 -1.13 1.25 -1.28
CA GLY A 24 -2.31 0.41 -1.45
C GLY A 24 -1.96 -0.97 -1.99
N LEU A 25 -1.83 -1.95 -1.10
CA LEU A 25 -1.68 -3.37 -1.44
C LEU A 25 -2.90 -4.16 -1.00
N THR A 26 -3.23 -4.10 0.29
CA THR A 26 -4.29 -4.88 0.92
C THR A 26 -5.67 -4.47 0.40
N GLY A 27 -6.50 -5.46 0.11
CA GLY A 27 -7.90 -5.31 -0.28
C GLY A 27 -8.82 -6.22 0.55
N PRO A 28 -10.11 -6.26 0.23
CA PRO A 28 -11.07 -7.11 0.95
C PRO A 28 -10.75 -8.61 0.87
N ASN A 29 -10.12 -9.04 -0.21
CA ASN A 29 -9.89 -10.43 -0.53
C ASN A 29 -8.42 -10.88 -0.43
N ASN A 30 -7.52 -9.98 -0.04
CA ASN A 30 -6.11 -10.26 0.16
C ASN A 30 -5.61 -9.62 1.46
N GLY A 31 -5.02 -10.41 2.31
CA GLY A 31 -4.45 -10.00 3.60
C GLY A 31 -3.05 -10.59 3.77
N SER A 32 -2.92 -11.65 4.58
CA SER A 32 -1.65 -12.37 4.75
C SER A 32 -1.14 -13.00 3.46
N ASP A 33 -2.04 -13.53 2.64
CA ASP A 33 -1.76 -13.84 1.23
C ASP A 33 -1.88 -12.56 0.39
N ALA A 34 -0.83 -11.76 0.40
CA ALA A 34 -0.87 -10.39 -0.10
C ALA A 34 -1.11 -10.29 -1.61
N THR A 35 -0.78 -11.34 -2.37
CA THR A 35 -0.87 -11.35 -3.84
C THR A 35 -1.89 -12.33 -4.40
N GLY A 36 -2.48 -13.20 -3.57
CA GLY A 36 -3.36 -14.28 -4.01
C GLY A 36 -4.65 -13.81 -4.68
N ASN A 37 -5.22 -12.70 -4.26
CA ASN A 37 -6.42 -12.08 -4.82
C ASN A 37 -6.27 -10.55 -4.93
N ILE A 38 -5.14 -10.11 -5.45
CA ILE A 38 -4.87 -8.68 -5.68
C ILE A 38 -5.70 -8.16 -6.86
N ASP A 39 -6.02 -6.88 -6.85
CA ASP A 39 -6.70 -6.22 -7.97
C ASP A 39 -5.96 -6.46 -9.28
N LYS A 40 -6.70 -6.51 -10.38
CA LYS A 40 -6.16 -6.76 -11.71
C LYS A 40 -6.18 -5.51 -12.56
N GLY A 41 -5.08 -5.28 -13.26
CA GLY A 41 -4.94 -4.22 -14.25
C GLY A 41 -4.60 -4.83 -15.60
N THR A 42 -5.16 -4.29 -16.68
CA THR A 42 -4.90 -4.76 -18.04
C THR A 42 -4.29 -3.62 -18.86
N ILE A 43 -3.21 -3.89 -19.54
CA ILE A 43 -2.66 -2.94 -20.51
C ILE A 43 -3.51 -2.93 -21.77
N VAL A 44 -3.85 -1.73 -22.25
CA VAL A 44 -4.68 -1.52 -23.44
C VAL A 44 -4.22 -0.28 -24.20
N LEU A 45 -4.69 -0.11 -25.42
CA LEU A 45 -4.55 1.15 -26.14
C LEU A 45 -5.73 2.09 -25.82
N ASP A 46 -5.42 3.35 -25.56
CA ASP A 46 -6.43 4.40 -25.45
C ASP A 46 -6.96 4.83 -26.84
N GLN A 47 -7.88 5.80 -26.86
CA GLN A 47 -8.45 6.31 -28.11
C GLN A 47 -7.42 6.98 -29.04
N ASN A 48 -6.27 7.38 -28.51
CA ASN A 48 -5.19 8.02 -29.24
C ASN A 48 -4.07 7.04 -29.65
N GLY A 49 -4.24 5.75 -29.31
CA GLY A 49 -3.24 4.72 -29.54
C GLY A 49 -2.10 4.68 -28.50
N ASN A 50 -2.21 5.39 -27.39
CA ASN A 50 -1.24 5.31 -26.29
C ASN A 50 -1.51 4.08 -25.43
N ARG A 51 -0.44 3.46 -24.94
CA ARG A 51 -0.54 2.33 -24.01
C ARG A 51 -0.87 2.85 -22.61
N VAL A 52 -1.96 2.35 -22.05
CA VAL A 52 -2.43 2.68 -20.71
C VAL A 52 -2.83 1.41 -19.98
N ILE A 53 -2.84 1.50 -18.65
CA ILE A 53 -3.29 0.41 -17.78
C ILE A 53 -4.67 0.76 -17.28
N ARG A 54 -5.67 -0.08 -17.56
CA ARG A 54 -6.99 -0.02 -16.93
C ARG A 54 -6.99 -0.93 -15.72
N VAL A 55 -7.26 -0.38 -14.56
CA VAL A 55 -7.29 -1.13 -13.30
C VAL A 55 -8.48 -0.71 -12.45
N SER A 56 -9.24 -1.69 -11.97
CA SER A 56 -10.28 -1.50 -10.96
C SER A 56 -9.68 -1.81 -9.60
N ILE A 57 -9.55 -0.81 -8.73
CA ILE A 57 -8.96 -0.97 -7.41
C ILE A 57 -10.00 -0.95 -6.30
N ASN A 58 -9.76 -1.81 -5.29
CA ASN A 58 -10.52 -1.81 -4.04
C ASN A 58 -9.57 -2.09 -2.87
N LYS A 59 -8.87 -1.05 -2.43
CA LYS A 59 -7.88 -1.14 -1.36
C LYS A 59 -8.50 -0.77 -0.01
N ARG A 60 -8.09 -1.48 1.04
CA ARG A 60 -8.67 -1.39 2.37
C ARG A 60 -7.59 -1.37 3.44
N TYR A 61 -7.85 -0.68 4.54
CA TYR A 61 -6.90 -0.49 5.64
C TYR A 61 -5.60 0.22 5.21
N ILE A 62 -5.73 1.22 4.34
CA ILE A 62 -4.56 1.93 3.83
C ILE A 62 -4.22 3.09 4.76
N THR A 63 -3.10 2.96 5.45
CA THR A 63 -2.55 4.00 6.33
C THR A 63 -2.27 5.25 5.50
N LEU A 64 -2.68 6.41 6.02
CA LEU A 64 -2.63 7.72 5.41
C LEU A 64 -3.54 7.92 4.19
N ALA A 65 -4.29 6.93 3.70
CA ALA A 65 -5.17 7.11 2.54
C ALA A 65 -6.06 8.35 2.59
N PRO A 66 -6.70 8.72 3.72
CA PRO A 66 -7.57 9.90 3.77
C PRO A 66 -6.85 11.23 3.51
N VAL A 67 -5.57 11.31 3.80
CA VAL A 67 -4.76 12.54 3.69
C VAL A 67 -3.70 12.48 2.60
N ALA A 68 -3.42 11.29 2.06
CA ALA A 68 -2.42 11.10 1.02
C ALA A 68 -2.76 11.87 -0.26
N ASN A 69 -1.76 12.39 -0.93
CA ASN A 69 -1.86 12.99 -2.25
C ASN A 69 -0.93 12.33 -3.28
N LEU A 70 -0.13 11.34 -2.84
CA LEU A 70 0.62 10.42 -3.68
C LEU A 70 0.35 8.98 -3.21
N MET A 71 -0.07 8.11 -4.11
CA MET A 71 -0.36 6.71 -3.80
C MET A 71 0.46 5.77 -4.66
N GLY A 72 1.18 4.86 -4.01
CA GLY A 72 1.69 3.66 -4.65
C GLY A 72 0.61 2.58 -4.61
N ILE A 73 0.13 2.11 -5.74
CA ILE A 73 -0.85 1.03 -5.82
C ILE A 73 -0.25 -0.22 -6.43
N ALA A 74 -0.47 -1.36 -5.78
CA ALA A 74 -0.06 -2.65 -6.27
C ALA A 74 -1.25 -3.40 -6.88
N PHE A 75 -1.04 -4.01 -8.03
CA PHE A 75 -2.02 -4.82 -8.74
C PHE A 75 -1.32 -5.87 -9.60
N ASN A 76 -2.05 -6.89 -10.03
CA ASN A 76 -1.55 -7.86 -11.01
C ASN A 76 -1.79 -7.32 -12.42
N LEU A 77 -0.71 -7.03 -13.15
CA LEU A 77 -0.79 -6.57 -14.54
C LEU A 77 -0.94 -7.75 -15.48
N GLU A 78 -1.94 -7.67 -16.34
CA GLU A 78 -2.21 -8.63 -17.42
C GLU A 78 -1.97 -7.94 -18.78
N ASP A 79 -1.40 -8.68 -19.71
CA ASP A 79 -1.11 -8.20 -21.08
C ASP A 79 -1.59 -9.23 -22.11
N PRO A 80 -2.91 -9.36 -22.31
CA PRO A 80 -3.46 -10.36 -23.24
C PRO A 80 -3.13 -10.08 -24.70
N ASP A 81 -2.87 -8.84 -25.05
CA ASP A 81 -2.63 -8.40 -26.43
C ASP A 81 -1.13 -8.22 -26.78
N GLY A 82 -0.23 -8.48 -25.81
CA GLY A 82 1.21 -8.36 -26.02
C GLY A 82 1.67 -6.92 -26.26
N LEU A 83 1.08 -5.97 -25.56
CA LEU A 83 1.36 -4.54 -25.73
C LEU A 83 2.58 -4.06 -24.94
N LEU A 84 3.05 -4.83 -23.94
CA LEU A 84 4.30 -4.51 -23.25
C LEU A 84 5.49 -4.67 -24.22
N THR A 85 6.33 -3.66 -24.28
CA THR A 85 7.58 -3.70 -25.04
C THR A 85 8.78 -4.05 -24.16
N LEU A 86 8.65 -3.81 -22.85
CA LEU A 86 9.64 -4.10 -21.81
C LEU A 86 8.91 -4.62 -20.58
N GLY A 87 9.63 -5.42 -19.76
CA GLY A 87 9.03 -6.03 -18.56
C GLY A 87 8.12 -7.20 -18.90
N GLU A 88 7.38 -7.68 -17.90
CA GLU A 88 6.51 -8.84 -17.99
C GLU A 88 5.20 -8.60 -17.23
N PRO A 89 4.09 -9.30 -17.58
CA PRO A 89 2.90 -9.34 -16.75
C PRO A 89 3.20 -9.86 -15.36
N GLY A 90 2.44 -9.41 -14.36
CA GLY A 90 2.60 -9.83 -12.96
C GLY A 90 2.37 -8.71 -11.97
N VAL A 91 2.74 -8.95 -10.72
CA VAL A 91 2.57 -7.94 -9.67
C VAL A 91 3.37 -6.70 -10.01
N THR A 92 2.66 -5.59 -10.16
CA THR A 92 3.20 -4.30 -10.61
C THR A 92 2.79 -3.22 -9.61
N VAL A 93 3.64 -2.23 -9.42
CA VAL A 93 3.35 -1.05 -8.59
C VAL A 93 3.40 0.20 -9.44
N ALA A 94 2.34 0.99 -9.39
CA ALA A 94 2.26 2.28 -10.09
C ALA A 94 2.03 3.43 -9.11
N LEU A 95 2.53 4.61 -9.46
CA LEU A 95 2.30 5.85 -8.72
C LEU A 95 1.11 6.59 -9.32
N ILE A 96 0.18 6.99 -8.47
CA ILE A 96 -0.95 7.84 -8.84
C ILE A 96 -1.06 9.02 -7.87
N GLU A 97 -1.56 10.13 -8.35
CA GLU A 97 -1.82 11.31 -7.54
C GLU A 97 -3.30 11.40 -7.16
N ARG A 98 -3.61 12.18 -6.12
CA ARG A 98 -4.96 12.34 -5.57
C ARG A 98 -6.01 12.75 -6.60
N ASN A 99 -5.62 13.52 -7.60
CA ASN A 99 -6.48 14.01 -8.67
C ASN A 99 -6.61 13.07 -9.87
N THR A 100 -6.08 11.84 -9.75
CA THR A 100 -6.27 10.82 -10.80
C THR A 100 -7.75 10.56 -11.02
N CYS A 101 -8.19 10.68 -12.27
CA CYS A 101 -9.60 10.49 -12.63
C CYS A 101 -10.09 9.09 -12.24
N GLY A 102 -11.26 9.02 -11.62
CA GLY A 102 -11.85 7.78 -11.13
C GLY A 102 -11.40 7.34 -9.73
N LEU A 103 -10.37 7.97 -9.16
CA LEU A 103 -9.92 7.64 -7.80
C LEU A 103 -10.87 8.19 -6.75
N ILE A 104 -11.28 7.33 -5.83
CA ILE A 104 -12.08 7.65 -4.65
C ILE A 104 -11.26 7.31 -3.40
N GLN A 105 -10.94 8.33 -2.62
CA GLN A 105 -10.37 8.20 -1.28
C GLN A 105 -11.53 8.33 -0.29
N ASP A 106 -11.98 7.20 0.23
CA ASP A 106 -13.21 7.10 1.01
C ASP A 106 -12.95 6.41 2.35
N THR A 107 -13.98 6.29 3.12
CA THR A 107 -14.13 5.58 4.38
C THR A 107 -12.89 5.59 5.29
N HIS A 108 -12.92 6.46 6.28
CA HIS A 108 -11.98 6.38 7.38
C HIS A 108 -12.25 5.13 8.23
N HIS A 109 -11.23 4.30 8.42
CA HIS A 109 -11.26 3.18 9.35
C HIS A 109 -10.63 3.59 10.69
N ASN A 110 -11.21 3.11 11.77
CA ASN A 110 -10.69 3.33 13.12
C ASN A 110 -10.40 1.98 13.80
N PRO A 111 -9.36 1.23 13.36
CA PRO A 111 -9.02 -0.06 13.94
C PRO A 111 -8.64 0.09 15.42
N LEU A 112 -9.26 -0.72 16.28
CA LEU A 112 -8.99 -0.73 17.72
C LEU A 112 -9.12 0.65 18.40
N ASN A 113 -9.88 1.56 17.80
CA ASN A 113 -10.06 2.93 18.29
C ASN A 113 -8.73 3.71 18.45
N VAL A 114 -7.76 3.43 17.60
CA VAL A 114 -6.48 4.15 17.54
C VAL A 114 -6.60 5.28 16.52
N GLY A 115 -6.42 6.51 16.99
CA GLY A 115 -6.64 7.72 16.20
C GLY A 115 -5.50 7.99 15.18
N PHE A 116 -5.43 7.25 14.09
CA PHE A 116 -4.56 7.59 12.96
C PHE A 116 -5.32 7.54 11.63
N PRO A 117 -4.91 8.33 10.61
CA PRO A 117 -5.56 8.30 9.31
C PRO A 117 -5.40 6.94 8.63
N ASN A 118 -6.52 6.24 8.42
CA ASN A 118 -6.57 4.94 7.77
C ASN A 118 -7.87 4.84 6.97
N GLY A 119 -7.83 4.37 5.75
CA GLY A 119 -9.00 4.39 4.89
C GLY A 119 -8.93 3.48 3.68
N THR A 120 -9.77 3.77 2.70
CA THR A 120 -9.90 3.02 1.45
C THR A 120 -9.44 3.83 0.24
N LEU A 121 -8.96 3.12 -0.77
CA LEU A 121 -8.77 3.65 -2.13
C LEU A 121 -9.58 2.76 -3.08
N LYS A 122 -10.47 3.35 -3.85
CA LYS A 122 -11.34 2.64 -4.79
C LYS A 122 -11.43 3.37 -6.11
N GLY A 123 -11.78 2.66 -7.14
CA GLY A 123 -12.15 3.24 -8.42
C GLY A 123 -11.65 2.50 -9.63
N ASP A 124 -12.20 2.89 -10.77
CA ASP A 124 -11.78 2.43 -12.08
C ASP A 124 -10.83 3.47 -12.68
N LEU A 125 -9.56 3.12 -12.78
CA LEU A 125 -8.50 4.04 -13.14
C LEU A 125 -7.96 3.71 -14.52
N THR A 126 -7.56 4.76 -15.23
CA THR A 126 -6.72 4.66 -16.43
C THR A 126 -5.37 5.32 -16.12
N ILE A 127 -4.32 4.52 -16.10
CA ILE A 127 -2.99 4.91 -15.64
C ILE A 127 -2.02 4.82 -16.82
N PRO A 128 -1.26 5.88 -17.14
CA PRO A 128 -0.16 5.78 -18.09
C PRO A 128 0.87 4.71 -17.69
N VAL A 129 1.43 4.00 -18.66
CA VAL A 129 2.44 2.96 -18.38
C VAL A 129 3.68 3.54 -17.68
N GLU A 130 3.99 4.79 -17.93
CA GLU A 130 5.09 5.53 -17.31
C GLU A 130 4.93 5.72 -15.80
N ASN A 131 3.72 5.54 -15.28
CA ASN A 131 3.45 5.61 -13.84
C ASN A 131 3.89 4.35 -13.08
N ILE A 132 4.23 3.26 -13.78
CA ILE A 132 4.89 2.12 -13.15
C ILE A 132 6.18 2.60 -12.49
N ILE A 133 6.43 2.21 -11.25
CA ILE A 133 7.68 2.58 -10.55
C ILE A 133 8.87 2.02 -11.32
N GLY A 134 9.74 2.92 -11.78
CA GLY A 134 10.88 2.59 -12.62
C GLY A 134 10.55 2.42 -14.10
N GLY A 135 9.30 2.72 -14.50
CA GLY A 135 8.84 2.62 -15.87
C GLY A 135 8.46 1.21 -16.30
N GLU A 136 8.16 1.05 -17.58
CA GLU A 136 7.64 -0.18 -18.17
C GLU A 136 8.54 -1.41 -17.93
N SER A 137 9.85 -1.24 -17.95
CA SER A 137 10.82 -2.33 -17.70
C SER A 137 10.68 -2.98 -16.30
N ASN A 138 10.00 -2.33 -15.40
CA ASN A 138 9.70 -2.83 -14.07
C ASN A 138 8.27 -3.39 -13.92
N ALA A 139 7.52 -3.52 -15.01
CA ALA A 139 6.29 -4.29 -15.01
C ALA A 139 6.57 -5.73 -14.55
N GLY A 140 5.73 -6.28 -13.65
CA GLY A 140 5.91 -7.59 -13.06
C GLY A 140 6.90 -7.67 -11.89
N ASN A 141 7.76 -6.67 -11.69
CA ASN A 141 8.78 -6.68 -10.63
C ASN A 141 8.27 -6.14 -9.27
N GLY A 142 6.99 -5.84 -9.15
CA GLY A 142 6.42 -5.22 -7.94
C GLY A 142 6.61 -6.06 -6.69
N TRP A 143 6.49 -7.37 -6.78
CA TRP A 143 6.69 -8.24 -5.62
C TRP A 143 8.13 -8.20 -5.08
N LYS A 144 9.11 -8.23 -5.99
CA LYS A 144 10.52 -8.08 -5.62
C LYS A 144 10.77 -6.75 -4.91
N MET A 145 10.27 -5.65 -5.48
CA MET A 145 10.37 -4.31 -4.87
C MET A 145 9.79 -4.28 -3.45
N LEU A 146 8.61 -4.88 -3.26
CA LEU A 146 7.95 -4.94 -1.96
C LEU A 146 8.77 -5.72 -0.94
N MET A 147 9.31 -6.87 -1.33
CA MET A 147 10.12 -7.68 -0.43
C MET A 147 11.40 -6.96 -0.01
N GLU A 148 12.11 -6.35 -0.94
CA GLU A 148 13.35 -5.64 -0.66
C GLU A 148 13.12 -4.37 0.17
N CYS A 149 12.14 -3.53 -0.21
CA CYS A 149 11.90 -2.25 0.47
C CYS A 149 11.25 -2.39 1.85
N LEU A 150 10.43 -3.43 2.08
CA LEU A 150 9.69 -3.60 3.33
C LEU A 150 10.36 -4.57 4.31
N SER A 151 11.42 -5.27 3.92
CA SER A 151 12.06 -6.31 4.73
C SER A 151 12.61 -5.78 6.06
N ALA A 152 13.23 -4.62 6.07
CA ALA A 152 13.77 -4.01 7.28
C ALA A 152 12.66 -3.65 8.29
N GLY A 153 11.56 -3.07 7.82
CA GLY A 153 10.39 -2.78 8.65
C GLY A 153 9.77 -4.05 9.25
N ARG A 154 9.61 -5.09 8.44
CA ARG A 154 9.04 -6.37 8.87
C ARG A 154 9.96 -7.16 9.79
N GLY A 155 11.26 -7.17 9.50
CA GLY A 155 12.23 -7.97 10.25
C GLY A 155 12.71 -7.33 11.55
N VAL A 156 12.62 -6.01 11.69
CA VAL A 156 13.15 -5.26 12.84
C VAL A 156 12.06 -4.48 13.55
N SER A 157 11.42 -3.53 12.87
CA SER A 157 10.51 -2.56 13.53
C SER A 157 9.24 -3.23 14.06
N LEU A 158 8.60 -4.11 13.30
CA LEU A 158 7.38 -4.79 13.75
C LEU A 158 7.64 -5.77 14.92
N PRO A 159 8.66 -6.63 14.89
CA PRO A 159 9.01 -7.45 16.04
C PRO A 159 9.37 -6.63 17.29
N ALA A 160 10.10 -5.53 17.13
CA ALA A 160 10.43 -4.63 18.24
C ALA A 160 9.17 -4.02 18.86
N THR A 161 8.21 -3.58 18.05
CA THR A 161 6.92 -3.05 18.52
C THR A 161 6.11 -4.12 19.27
N ALA A 162 6.03 -5.34 18.73
CA ALA A 162 5.35 -6.46 19.38
C ALA A 162 5.98 -6.81 20.72
N ASN A 163 7.31 -6.85 20.80
CA ASN A 163 8.05 -7.11 22.05
C ASN A 163 7.82 -5.99 23.08
N ALA A 164 7.85 -4.72 22.66
CA ALA A 164 7.55 -3.59 23.54
C ALA A 164 6.12 -3.66 24.10
N SER A 165 5.15 -3.97 23.25
CA SER A 165 3.74 -4.14 23.68
C SER A 165 3.58 -5.28 24.68
N SER A 166 4.26 -6.40 24.47
CA SER A 166 4.26 -7.53 25.40
C SER A 166 4.84 -7.15 26.77
N LYS A 167 5.93 -6.38 26.80
CA LYS A 167 6.53 -5.89 28.06
C LYS A 167 5.58 -4.95 28.81
N VAL A 168 4.92 -4.02 28.11
CA VAL A 168 3.94 -3.11 28.72
C VAL A 168 2.75 -3.88 29.28
N ALA A 169 2.23 -4.85 28.53
CA ALA A 169 1.12 -5.70 28.99
C ALA A 169 1.52 -6.51 30.24
N SER A 170 2.69 -7.14 30.24
CA SER A 170 3.20 -7.90 31.38
C SER A 170 3.38 -7.02 32.62
N TYR A 171 3.92 -5.82 32.44
CA TYR A 171 4.05 -4.85 33.53
C TYR A 171 2.70 -4.44 34.12
N GLY A 172 1.74 -4.11 33.24
CA GLY A 172 0.38 -3.76 33.68
C GLY A 172 -0.31 -4.91 34.43
N ILE A 173 -0.22 -6.14 33.92
CA ILE A 173 -0.77 -7.32 34.57
C ILE A 173 -0.11 -7.54 35.93
N TYR A 174 1.21 -7.48 36.01
CA TYR A 174 1.93 -7.63 37.28
C TYR A 174 1.44 -6.67 38.36
N HIS A 175 1.26 -5.40 38.05
CA HIS A 175 0.73 -4.42 39.01
C HIS A 175 -0.74 -4.65 39.30
N TYR A 176 -1.55 -5.01 38.33
CA TYR A 176 -2.97 -5.26 38.52
C TYR A 176 -3.24 -6.42 39.46
N ILE A 177 -2.53 -7.54 39.36
CA ILE A 177 -2.73 -8.70 40.23
C ILE A 177 -2.33 -8.43 41.67
N GLN A 178 -1.52 -7.41 41.97
CA GLN A 178 -1.17 -7.02 43.35
C GLN A 178 -2.33 -6.33 44.09
N ILE A 179 -3.26 -5.74 43.36
CA ILE A 179 -4.35 -4.95 43.91
C ILE A 179 -5.74 -5.54 43.64
N ARG A 180 -5.86 -6.47 42.74
CA ARG A 180 -7.12 -7.11 42.37
C ARG A 180 -7.42 -8.23 43.34
N GLU A 181 -8.60 -8.15 43.95
CA GLU A 181 -9.17 -9.24 44.73
C GLU A 181 -10.41 -9.80 44.04
N GLN A 182 -10.63 -11.10 44.16
CA GLN A 182 -11.83 -11.79 43.74
C GLN A 182 -12.18 -12.85 44.78
N PHE A 183 -13.47 -12.91 45.17
CA PHE A 183 -13.92 -13.76 46.29
C PHE A 183 -13.18 -13.50 47.62
N LYS A 184 -12.78 -12.24 47.89
CA LYS A 184 -11.96 -11.81 49.01
C LYS A 184 -10.57 -12.46 49.10
N MET A 185 -10.05 -12.84 47.92
CA MET A 185 -8.70 -13.39 47.79
C MET A 185 -7.96 -12.62 46.68
N PRO A 186 -6.64 -12.36 46.86
CA PRO A 186 -5.80 -11.85 45.78
C PRO A 186 -5.81 -12.80 44.58
N LEU A 187 -5.61 -12.23 43.38
CA LEU A 187 -5.45 -13.05 42.15
C LEU A 187 -4.07 -13.70 42.10
#